data_6a55823abf70163338953238331963cf
#
_entry.id   6a55823abf70163338953238331963cf
#
_cell.length_a   1.000
_cell.length_b   1.000
_cell.length_c   1.000
_cell.angle_alpha   90.00
_cell.angle_beta   90.00
_cell.angle_gamma   90.00
#
_symmetry.space_group_name_H-M   'P 1'
#
loop_
_entity.id
_entity.type
_entity.pdbx_description
1 polymer ?
#
loop_
_entity_poly.entity_id
_entity_poly.type
_entity_poly.pdbx_seq_one_letter_code
_entity_poly.pdbx_strand_id
1 'polypeptide(L)'
;YAKGSSSHARLTVSTQHYAFSVQAFVEVAEMYTGDEYEFTLRECRTGEIIDDVRTFRCEIGILVLGSFTSRVLDKAFPDANVVFTPLFDAQVHVFVGEHHPLAKAKILTLDDLEDYPRYSFEQGTENSFYYAEEPFNQIPHKKEIRFSDRGTLTNLLTNHIGYTLSTGVLSSEMHTGIVSIPPDTRGLPGSNGTMQVGYIIHSQMKRSPLLEDYISMLENVMRDNPFVHPYKH
;
A
#
# COMPACT_ATOMS: atom_id res chain seq x y z
N TYR A 1 -3.17 38.57 29.99
CA TYR A 1 -3.10 38.19 28.57
C TYR A 1 -2.56 36.77 28.49
N ALA A 2 -3.45 35.78 28.44
CA ALA A 2 -3.08 34.40 28.13
C ALA A 2 -2.73 34.37 26.63
N LYS A 3 -1.47 34.17 26.28
CA LYS A 3 -1.07 33.70 24.97
C LYS A 3 -1.76 32.34 24.77
N GLY A 4 -2.73 32.29 23.85
CA GLY A 4 -3.26 31.02 23.39
C GLY A 4 -2.05 30.16 22.97
N SER A 5 -1.93 28.95 23.52
CA SER A 5 -0.99 27.98 23.04
C SER A 5 -1.38 27.69 21.59
N SER A 6 -0.60 28.17 20.62
CA SER A 6 -0.68 27.66 19.26
C SER A 6 -0.37 26.17 19.39
N SER A 7 -1.38 25.33 19.28
CA SER A 7 -1.14 23.90 19.28
C SER A 7 -0.40 23.59 17.98
N HIS A 8 0.87 23.29 18.08
CA HIS A 8 1.67 22.81 16.98
C HIS A 8 0.99 21.56 16.40
N ALA A 9 0.48 21.68 15.19
CA ALA A 9 -0.23 20.58 14.56
C ALA A 9 0.75 19.48 14.17
N ARG A 10 0.38 18.24 14.44
CA ARG A 10 1.21 17.09 14.15
C ARG A 10 0.38 16.02 13.45
N LEU A 11 0.95 15.44 12.39
CA LEU A 11 0.44 14.27 11.71
C LEU A 11 1.61 13.33 11.41
N THR A 12 1.54 12.09 11.89
CA THR A 12 2.58 11.09 11.66
C THR A 12 1.96 9.84 11.05
N VAL A 13 2.41 9.50 9.84
CA VAL A 13 1.90 8.40 9.03
C VAL A 13 3.04 7.43 8.71
N SER A 14 2.80 6.14 8.88
CA SER A 14 3.62 5.07 8.31
C SER A 14 2.80 4.31 7.27
N THR A 15 3.37 4.02 6.11
CA THR A 15 2.64 3.40 4.99
C THR A 15 3.51 2.37 4.29
N GLN A 16 2.89 1.32 3.74
CA GLN A 16 3.52 0.52 2.71
C GLN A 16 3.78 1.39 1.46
N HIS A 17 4.46 0.83 0.46
CA HIS A 17 4.97 1.58 -0.70
C HIS A 17 3.88 1.89 -1.75
N TYR A 18 2.85 2.64 -1.33
CA TYR A 18 1.69 2.99 -2.16
C TYR A 18 1.53 4.51 -2.33
N ALA A 19 1.48 4.96 -3.58
CA ALA A 19 1.42 6.38 -3.93
C ALA A 19 0.15 7.08 -3.45
N PHE A 20 -1.00 6.39 -3.37
CA PHE A 20 -2.26 7.01 -2.95
C PHE A 20 -2.21 7.57 -1.52
N SER A 21 -1.47 6.91 -0.61
CA SER A 21 -1.33 7.40 0.76
C SER A 21 -0.46 8.66 0.83
N VAL A 22 0.55 8.74 -0.05
CA VAL A 22 1.39 9.94 -0.21
C VAL A 22 0.57 11.09 -0.80
N GLN A 23 -0.25 10.82 -1.82
CA GLN A 23 -1.14 11.83 -2.41
C GLN A 23 -2.11 12.39 -1.36
N ALA A 24 -2.80 11.53 -0.61
CA ALA A 24 -3.69 11.96 0.47
C ALA A 24 -2.97 12.83 1.52
N PHE A 25 -1.72 12.48 1.86
CA PHE A 25 -0.90 13.23 2.79
C PHE A 25 -0.53 14.62 2.27
N VAL A 26 -0.16 14.72 1.00
CA VAL A 26 0.14 16.01 0.34
C VAL A 26 -1.09 16.91 0.33
N GLU A 27 -2.26 16.38 -0.06
CA GLU A 27 -3.50 17.15 -0.10
C GLU A 27 -3.91 17.68 1.29
N VAL A 28 -3.75 16.88 2.35
CA VAL A 28 -3.98 17.35 3.73
C VAL A 28 -2.99 18.44 4.11
N ALA A 29 -1.71 18.30 3.74
CA ALA A 29 -0.70 19.30 4.04
C ALA A 29 -0.97 20.63 3.31
N GLU A 30 -1.47 20.59 2.07
CA GLU A 30 -1.86 21.78 1.30
C GLU A 30 -3.13 22.45 1.83
N MET A 31 -4.06 21.67 2.36
CA MET A 31 -5.30 22.20 2.96
C MET A 31 -5.09 22.82 4.35
N TYR A 32 -4.01 22.47 5.03
CA TYR A 32 -3.74 22.95 6.37
C TYR A 32 -3.33 24.43 6.36
N THR A 33 -4.08 25.27 7.07
CA THR A 33 -3.93 26.74 7.09
C THR A 33 -3.25 27.28 8.34
N GLY A 34 -2.79 26.42 9.25
CA GLY A 34 -2.10 26.84 10.47
C GLY A 34 -0.67 27.29 10.21
N ASP A 35 -0.17 28.18 11.07
CA ASP A 35 1.18 28.79 10.90
C ASP A 35 2.32 27.83 11.27
N GLU A 36 2.06 26.84 12.12
CA GLU A 36 3.07 25.89 12.63
C GLU A 36 2.56 24.44 12.55
N TYR A 37 3.31 23.57 11.88
CA TYR A 37 3.03 22.15 11.84
C TYR A 37 4.30 21.31 11.67
N GLU A 38 4.20 20.04 12.08
CA GLU A 38 5.18 18.99 11.83
C GLU A 38 4.47 17.76 11.28
N PHE A 39 4.57 17.55 9.97
CA PHE A 39 3.97 16.39 9.32
C PHE A 39 5.07 15.43 8.88
N THR A 40 4.91 14.15 9.23
CA THR A 40 5.87 13.09 8.90
C THR A 40 5.17 11.95 8.20
N LEU A 41 5.67 11.57 7.02
CA LEU A 41 5.27 10.35 6.33
C LEU A 41 6.49 9.47 6.12
N ARG A 42 6.35 8.19 6.45
CA ARG A 42 7.37 7.16 6.28
C ARG A 42 6.83 6.02 5.43
N GLU A 43 7.51 5.73 4.32
CA GLU A 43 7.32 4.47 3.60
C GLU A 43 8.22 3.42 4.23
N CYS A 44 7.62 2.31 4.67
CA CYS A 44 8.34 1.26 5.38
C CYS A 44 7.63 -0.10 5.25
N ARG A 45 8.31 -1.13 5.74
CA ARG A 45 7.85 -2.52 5.67
C ARG A 45 6.63 -2.76 6.55
N THR A 46 5.83 -3.75 6.21
CA THR A 46 4.61 -4.11 6.94
C THR A 46 4.83 -4.27 8.45
N GLY A 47 5.88 -5.01 8.85
CA GLY A 47 6.20 -5.20 10.27
C GLY A 47 6.61 -3.91 10.99
N GLU A 48 7.35 -3.03 10.32
CA GLU A 48 7.75 -1.73 10.86
C GLU A 48 6.55 -0.80 11.06
N ILE A 49 5.56 -0.83 10.13
CA ILE A 49 4.32 -0.06 10.27
C ILE A 49 3.54 -0.50 11.51
N ILE A 50 3.40 -1.81 11.73
CA ILE A 50 2.71 -2.35 12.90
C ILE A 50 3.44 -1.91 14.19
N ASP A 51 4.78 -1.97 14.21
CA ASP A 51 5.58 -1.55 15.34
C ASP A 51 5.53 -0.03 15.60
N ASP A 52 5.49 0.78 14.53
CA ASP A 52 5.35 2.24 14.63
C ASP A 52 4.02 2.64 15.27
N VAL A 53 2.91 1.99 14.87
CA VAL A 53 1.60 2.23 15.48
C VAL A 53 1.55 1.72 16.91
N ARG A 54 2.04 0.49 17.15
CA ARG A 54 2.10 -0.13 18.48
C ARG A 54 2.85 0.73 19.51
N THR A 55 3.92 1.37 19.09
CA THR A 55 4.81 2.19 19.94
C THR A 55 4.49 3.69 19.89
N PHE A 56 3.40 4.09 19.26
CA PHE A 56 3.00 5.50 19.07
C PHE A 56 4.04 6.35 18.36
N ARG A 57 4.91 5.75 17.54
CA ARG A 57 5.81 6.49 16.65
C ARG A 57 5.06 7.13 15.49
N CYS A 58 3.93 6.54 15.08
CA CYS A 58 2.97 7.18 14.19
C CYS A 58 1.55 7.03 14.73
N GLU A 59 0.66 7.90 14.25
CA GLU A 59 -0.76 7.89 14.64
C GLU A 59 -1.55 6.88 13.83
N ILE A 60 -1.14 6.63 12.59
CA ILE A 60 -1.83 5.77 11.63
C ILE A 60 -0.83 5.01 10.76
N GLY A 61 -1.14 3.76 10.50
CA GLY A 61 -0.42 2.91 9.54
C GLY A 61 -1.32 2.52 8.37
N ILE A 62 -0.85 2.68 7.14
CA ILE A 62 -1.61 2.30 5.93
C ILE A 62 -1.11 0.96 5.42
N LEU A 63 -2.03 0.01 5.26
CA LEU A 63 -1.74 -1.35 4.84
C LEU A 63 -2.62 -1.76 3.66
N VAL A 64 -2.02 -2.47 2.73
CA VAL A 64 -2.69 -3.16 1.63
C VAL A 64 -2.42 -4.65 1.82
N LEU A 65 -3.48 -5.41 2.02
CA LEU A 65 -3.41 -6.80 2.45
C LEU A 65 -3.97 -7.73 1.37
N GLY A 66 -3.14 -8.65 0.89
CA GLY A 66 -3.62 -9.80 0.14
C GLY A 66 -4.40 -10.77 1.05
N SER A 67 -5.23 -11.62 0.46
CA SER A 67 -6.07 -12.58 1.20
C SER A 67 -5.29 -13.53 2.12
N PHE A 68 -4.04 -13.82 1.79
CA PHE A 68 -3.17 -14.64 2.62
C PHE A 68 -2.58 -13.84 3.79
N THR A 69 -2.01 -12.67 3.51
CA THR A 69 -1.39 -11.78 4.51
C THR A 69 -2.43 -11.29 5.53
N SER A 70 -3.64 -10.95 5.08
CA SER A 70 -4.76 -10.55 5.95
C SER A 70 -5.02 -11.59 7.05
N ARG A 71 -5.15 -12.87 6.69
CA ARG A 71 -5.39 -13.95 7.66
C ARG A 71 -4.28 -14.12 8.71
N VAL A 72 -3.05 -13.81 8.34
CA VAL A 72 -1.92 -13.85 9.28
C VAL A 72 -1.96 -12.64 10.21
N LEU A 73 -2.14 -11.45 9.64
CA LEU A 73 -2.10 -10.20 10.39
C LEU A 73 -3.31 -10.01 11.29
N ASP A 74 -4.49 -10.53 10.93
CA ASP A 74 -5.69 -10.54 11.79
C ASP A 74 -5.43 -11.18 13.16
N LYS A 75 -4.45 -12.10 13.23
CA LYS A 75 -4.01 -12.69 14.49
C LYS A 75 -2.94 -11.86 15.19
N ALA A 76 -2.11 -11.16 14.45
CA ALA A 76 -1.02 -10.35 15.01
C ALA A 76 -1.47 -8.97 15.51
N PHE A 77 -2.52 -8.39 14.93
CA PHE A 77 -3.02 -7.07 15.30
C PHE A 77 -3.46 -6.97 16.78
N PRO A 78 -4.23 -7.91 17.34
CA PRO A 78 -4.59 -7.88 18.77
C PRO A 78 -3.37 -7.92 19.69
N ASP A 79 -2.35 -8.73 19.38
CA ASP A 79 -1.12 -8.83 20.16
C ASP A 79 -0.31 -7.53 20.14
N ALA A 80 -0.43 -6.76 19.06
CA ALA A 80 0.17 -5.44 18.91
C ALA A 80 -0.70 -4.30 19.47
N ASN A 81 -1.89 -4.57 20.01
CA ASN A 81 -2.88 -3.57 20.43
C ASN A 81 -3.28 -2.61 19.29
N VAL A 82 -3.30 -3.07 18.06
CA VAL A 82 -3.75 -2.28 16.90
C VAL A 82 -5.06 -2.80 16.36
N VAL A 83 -5.83 -1.91 15.73
CA VAL A 83 -7.12 -2.21 15.11
C VAL A 83 -7.02 -1.86 13.63
N PHE A 84 -7.31 -2.83 12.78
CA PHE A 84 -7.40 -2.63 11.34
C PHE A 84 -8.81 -2.19 10.96
N THR A 85 -8.91 -1.13 10.17
CA THR A 85 -10.16 -0.63 9.59
C THR A 85 -10.03 -0.68 8.07
N PRO A 86 -10.84 -1.49 7.36
CA PRO A 86 -10.86 -1.52 5.91
C PRO A 86 -11.48 -0.23 5.35
N LEU A 87 -10.92 0.28 4.26
CA LEU A 87 -11.42 1.43 3.50
C LEU A 87 -12.10 0.97 2.20
N PHE A 88 -11.41 0.14 1.43
CA PHE A 88 -11.90 -0.37 0.15
C PHE A 88 -11.15 -1.63 -0.29
N ASP A 89 -11.74 -2.35 -1.24
CA ASP A 89 -11.07 -3.41 -1.97
C ASP A 89 -10.55 -2.88 -3.30
N ALA A 90 -9.31 -3.25 -3.66
CA ALA A 90 -8.66 -2.83 -4.90
C ALA A 90 -8.30 -4.04 -5.76
N GLN A 91 -8.57 -3.96 -7.07
CA GLN A 91 -8.25 -5.04 -8.00
C GLN A 91 -6.74 -5.21 -8.16
N VAL A 92 -6.32 -6.46 -8.24
CA VAL A 92 -4.92 -6.81 -8.52
C VAL A 92 -4.60 -6.60 -9.98
N HIS A 93 -3.40 -6.11 -10.27
CA HIS A 93 -2.85 -5.97 -11.61
C HIS A 93 -1.40 -6.47 -11.66
N VAL A 94 -1.01 -6.91 -12.85
CA VAL A 94 0.39 -7.13 -13.24
C VAL A 94 0.93 -5.82 -13.80
N PHE A 95 2.08 -5.38 -13.31
CA PHE A 95 2.78 -4.21 -13.82
C PHE A 95 4.06 -4.63 -14.50
N VAL A 96 4.24 -4.17 -15.74
CA VAL A 96 5.41 -4.41 -16.59
C VAL A 96 5.85 -3.10 -17.25
N GLY A 97 7.10 -3.01 -17.68
CA GLY A 97 7.54 -1.89 -18.50
C GLY A 97 6.87 -1.90 -19.88
N GLU A 98 6.75 -0.75 -20.53
CA GLU A 98 6.13 -0.61 -21.87
C GLU A 98 6.86 -1.41 -22.97
N HIS A 99 8.16 -1.71 -22.77
CA HIS A 99 8.97 -2.51 -23.67
C HIS A 99 8.98 -4.01 -23.33
N HIS A 100 8.24 -4.42 -22.29
CA HIS A 100 8.13 -5.82 -21.92
C HIS A 100 7.41 -6.62 -23.03
N PRO A 101 7.85 -7.88 -23.36
CA PRO A 101 7.20 -8.69 -24.38
C PRO A 101 5.70 -8.88 -24.18
N LEU A 102 5.24 -8.88 -22.94
CA LEU A 102 3.83 -9.05 -22.58
C LEU A 102 3.04 -7.71 -22.43
N ALA A 103 3.66 -6.55 -22.66
CA ALA A 103 3.04 -5.25 -22.44
C ALA A 103 1.76 -4.99 -23.24
N LYS A 104 1.53 -5.74 -24.35
CA LYS A 104 0.34 -5.64 -25.19
C LYS A 104 -0.74 -6.68 -24.87
N ALA A 105 -0.52 -7.53 -23.88
CA ALA A 105 -1.50 -8.52 -23.47
C ALA A 105 -2.72 -7.83 -22.82
N LYS A 106 -3.91 -8.37 -23.07
CA LYS A 106 -5.15 -7.88 -22.44
C LYS A 106 -5.43 -8.50 -21.10
N ILE A 107 -4.89 -9.67 -20.84
CA ILE A 107 -4.98 -10.45 -19.62
C ILE A 107 -3.75 -11.35 -19.55
N LEU A 108 -3.25 -11.64 -18.36
CA LEU A 108 -2.10 -12.52 -18.13
C LEU A 108 -2.44 -13.58 -17.09
N THR A 109 -2.02 -14.81 -17.36
CA THR A 109 -1.98 -15.87 -16.35
C THR A 109 -0.66 -15.78 -15.58
N LEU A 110 -0.56 -16.42 -14.40
CA LEU A 110 0.71 -16.51 -13.70
C LEU A 110 1.73 -17.37 -14.46
N ASP A 111 1.27 -18.33 -15.27
CA ASP A 111 2.12 -19.14 -16.11
C ASP A 111 2.81 -18.33 -17.21
N ASP A 112 2.14 -17.30 -17.76
CA ASP A 112 2.76 -16.38 -18.73
C ASP A 112 3.94 -15.60 -18.14
N LEU A 113 3.98 -15.48 -16.81
CA LEU A 113 4.99 -14.72 -16.08
C LEU A 113 6.16 -15.58 -15.58
N GLU A 114 6.10 -16.91 -15.71
CA GLU A 114 7.05 -17.86 -15.10
C GLU A 114 8.50 -17.65 -15.55
N ASP A 115 8.70 -17.22 -16.79
CA ASP A 115 10.03 -16.98 -17.36
C ASP A 115 10.66 -15.65 -16.97
N TYR A 116 9.89 -14.73 -16.35
CA TYR A 116 10.33 -13.40 -16.00
C TYR A 116 10.58 -13.26 -14.49
N PRO A 117 11.56 -12.45 -14.07
CA PRO A 117 11.76 -12.18 -12.64
C PRO A 117 10.60 -11.39 -12.05
N ARG A 118 10.12 -11.85 -10.90
CA ARG A 118 9.18 -11.13 -10.07
C ARG A 118 9.93 -10.09 -9.26
N TYR A 119 9.38 -8.88 -9.18
CA TYR A 119 9.86 -7.81 -8.34
C TYR A 119 9.01 -7.71 -7.09
N SER A 120 9.63 -7.70 -5.91
CA SER A 120 8.94 -7.63 -4.62
C SER A 120 9.69 -6.75 -3.63
N PHE A 121 8.94 -6.13 -2.73
CA PHE A 121 9.50 -5.40 -1.60
C PHE A 121 10.07 -6.38 -0.56
N GLU A 122 11.31 -6.15 -0.14
CA GLU A 122 11.92 -6.95 0.90
C GLU A 122 11.32 -6.59 2.27
N GLN A 123 11.17 -7.56 3.16
CA GLN A 123 10.53 -7.39 4.46
C GLN A 123 11.53 -7.44 5.64
N GLY A 124 12.82 -7.23 5.37
CA GLY A 124 13.88 -7.19 6.39
C GLY A 124 14.04 -8.50 7.13
N THR A 125 13.97 -8.44 8.45
CA THR A 125 14.06 -9.61 9.33
C THR A 125 12.75 -10.39 9.42
N GLU A 126 11.64 -9.80 8.99
CA GLU A 126 10.34 -10.46 8.96
C GLU A 126 10.28 -11.49 7.83
N ASN A 127 9.44 -12.49 8.00
CA ASN A 127 9.24 -13.47 6.96
C ASN A 127 8.46 -12.86 5.79
N SER A 128 9.14 -12.66 4.65
CA SER A 128 8.55 -12.10 3.43
C SER A 128 7.29 -12.86 2.97
N PHE A 129 7.18 -14.13 3.30
CA PHE A 129 6.00 -14.94 2.97
C PHE A 129 4.73 -14.47 3.70
N TYR A 130 4.86 -14.04 4.96
CA TYR A 130 3.72 -13.63 5.80
C TYR A 130 3.44 -12.13 5.77
N TYR A 131 4.46 -11.31 5.48
CA TYR A 131 4.39 -9.85 5.53
C TYR A 131 4.45 -9.18 4.16
N ALA A 132 4.38 -9.96 3.08
CA ALA A 132 4.46 -9.44 1.72
C ALA A 132 3.40 -8.39 1.42
N GLU A 133 3.81 -7.36 0.71
CA GLU A 133 2.93 -6.32 0.16
C GLU A 133 2.24 -6.79 -1.13
N GLU A 134 2.88 -7.70 -1.87
CA GLU A 134 2.38 -8.20 -3.13
C GLU A 134 1.37 -9.34 -2.94
N PRO A 135 0.32 -9.41 -3.78
CA PRO A 135 -0.61 -10.53 -3.80
C PRO A 135 0.07 -11.80 -4.35
N PHE A 136 -0.54 -12.94 -4.06
CA PHE A 136 -0.10 -14.26 -4.54
C PHE A 136 1.31 -14.66 -4.12
N ASN A 137 1.81 -14.11 -3.02
CA ASN A 137 3.15 -14.43 -2.53
C ASN A 137 3.32 -15.90 -2.13
N GLN A 138 2.22 -16.59 -1.82
CA GLN A 138 2.19 -18.03 -1.53
C GLN A 138 2.39 -18.91 -2.78
N ILE A 139 2.31 -18.35 -3.99
CA ILE A 139 2.51 -19.11 -5.23
C ILE A 139 4.00 -19.13 -5.58
N PRO A 140 4.60 -20.33 -5.77
CA PRO A 140 6.00 -20.45 -6.12
C PRO A 140 6.34 -19.71 -7.42
N HIS A 141 7.51 -19.08 -7.46
CA HIS A 141 8.08 -18.46 -8.65
C HIS A 141 9.57 -18.75 -8.71
N LYS A 142 10.12 -18.83 -9.93
CA LYS A 142 11.51 -19.29 -10.15
C LYS A 142 12.55 -18.18 -9.97
N LYS A 143 12.18 -16.93 -10.29
CA LYS A 143 13.10 -15.79 -10.32
C LYS A 143 12.50 -14.65 -9.52
N GLU A 144 13.28 -14.03 -8.63
CA GLU A 144 12.85 -12.92 -7.82
C GLU A 144 13.97 -11.88 -7.68
N ILE A 145 13.61 -10.61 -7.76
CA ILE A 145 14.47 -9.48 -7.40
C ILE A 145 13.76 -8.72 -6.29
N ARG A 146 14.42 -8.59 -5.13
CA ARG A 146 13.92 -7.85 -3.98
C ARG A 146 14.58 -6.49 -3.89
N PHE A 147 13.81 -5.51 -3.49
CA PHE A 147 14.23 -4.10 -3.36
C PHE A 147 13.51 -3.45 -2.17
N SER A 148 13.90 -2.22 -1.80
CA SER A 148 13.44 -1.56 -0.60
C SER A 148 12.68 -0.25 -0.82
N ASP A 149 12.59 0.25 -2.08
CA ASP A 149 11.99 1.55 -2.37
C ASP A 149 11.29 1.59 -3.75
N ARG A 150 10.32 2.51 -3.89
CA ARG A 150 9.54 2.65 -5.13
C ARG A 150 10.34 3.17 -6.31
N GLY A 151 11.37 3.98 -6.07
CA GLY A 151 12.24 4.47 -7.14
C GLY A 151 13.00 3.33 -7.81
N THR A 152 13.52 2.39 -7.02
CA THR A 152 14.15 1.17 -7.52
C THR A 152 13.15 0.31 -8.31
N LEU A 153 11.92 0.13 -7.81
CA LEU A 153 10.87 -0.59 -8.56
C LEU A 153 10.60 0.04 -9.92
N THR A 154 10.43 1.37 -9.96
CA THR A 154 10.20 2.10 -11.22
C THR A 154 11.35 1.88 -12.20
N ASN A 155 12.59 1.97 -11.74
CA ASN A 155 13.78 1.72 -12.57
C ASN A 155 13.84 0.27 -13.08
N LEU A 156 13.49 -0.71 -12.25
CA LEU A 156 13.43 -2.11 -12.66
C LEU A 156 12.35 -2.33 -13.73
N LEU A 157 11.14 -1.79 -13.54
CA LEU A 157 10.05 -1.95 -14.51
C LEU A 157 10.36 -1.27 -15.85
N THR A 158 11.02 -0.12 -15.84
CA THR A 158 11.29 0.65 -17.07
C THR A 158 12.54 0.18 -17.81
N ASN A 159 13.55 -0.38 -17.13
CA ASN A 159 14.86 -0.68 -17.72
C ASN A 159 15.23 -2.17 -17.73
N HIS A 160 14.43 -3.03 -17.10
CA HIS A 160 14.69 -4.46 -17.02
C HIS A 160 13.41 -5.25 -17.32
N ILE A 161 13.54 -6.44 -17.90
CA ILE A 161 12.40 -7.29 -18.28
C ILE A 161 12.00 -8.16 -17.09
N GLY A 162 10.96 -7.73 -16.38
CA GLY A 162 10.36 -8.43 -15.27
C GLY A 162 9.02 -7.78 -14.90
N TYR A 163 8.41 -8.21 -13.81
CA TYR A 163 7.07 -7.79 -13.42
C TYR A 163 6.92 -7.63 -11.91
N THR A 164 5.94 -6.84 -11.50
CA THR A 164 5.40 -6.89 -10.14
C THR A 164 3.90 -7.09 -10.16
N LEU A 165 3.37 -7.58 -9.04
CA LEU A 165 1.94 -7.71 -8.77
C LEU A 165 1.57 -6.73 -7.67
N SER A 166 0.56 -5.91 -7.91
CA SER A 166 0.09 -4.93 -6.92
C SER A 166 -1.38 -4.61 -7.19
N THR A 167 -1.94 -3.69 -6.41
CA THR A 167 -3.27 -3.16 -6.72
C THR A 167 -3.21 -2.19 -7.89
N GLY A 168 -4.31 -2.04 -8.62
CA GLY A 168 -4.45 -1.01 -9.67
C GLY A 168 -4.51 0.43 -9.13
N VAL A 169 -4.25 0.63 -7.85
CA VAL A 169 -4.30 1.92 -7.13
C VAL A 169 -2.96 2.66 -7.29
N LEU A 170 -2.49 2.80 -8.51
CA LEU A 170 -1.33 3.64 -8.80
C LEU A 170 -1.81 5.05 -9.15
N SER A 171 -1.11 6.06 -8.66
CA SER A 171 -1.37 7.43 -9.08
C SER A 171 -1.07 7.61 -10.57
N SER A 172 -1.83 8.46 -11.24
CA SER A 172 -1.64 8.79 -12.67
C SER A 172 -0.23 9.27 -13.03
N GLU A 173 0.52 9.76 -12.06
CA GLU A 173 1.89 10.28 -12.26
C GLU A 173 2.96 9.17 -12.36
N MET A 174 2.67 7.96 -11.90
CA MET A 174 3.62 6.82 -11.95
C MET A 174 3.59 6.04 -13.28
N HIS A 175 2.75 6.43 -14.24
CA HIS A 175 2.45 5.61 -15.42
C HIS A 175 3.36 5.82 -16.64
N THR A 176 4.32 6.74 -16.60
CA THR A 176 5.22 6.92 -17.74
C THR A 176 6.12 5.68 -17.89
N GLY A 177 5.92 4.93 -18.96
CA GLY A 177 6.70 3.74 -19.27
C GLY A 177 6.29 2.45 -18.55
N ILE A 178 5.18 2.45 -17.79
CA ILE A 178 4.66 1.26 -17.08
C ILE A 178 3.26 0.93 -17.59
N VAL A 179 3.00 -0.35 -17.82
CA VAL A 179 1.72 -0.89 -18.29
C VAL A 179 1.10 -1.73 -17.18
N SER A 180 -0.19 -1.53 -16.95
CA SER A 180 -1.02 -2.27 -16.00
C SER A 180 -1.90 -3.26 -16.76
N ILE A 181 -1.85 -4.54 -16.41
CA ILE A 181 -2.56 -5.61 -17.10
C ILE A 181 -3.32 -6.45 -16.05
N PRO A 182 -4.62 -6.71 -16.23
CA PRO A 182 -5.38 -7.55 -15.30
C PRO A 182 -4.86 -9.01 -15.35
N PRO A 183 -4.64 -9.66 -14.19
CA PRO A 183 -4.32 -11.08 -14.16
C PRO A 183 -5.59 -11.94 -14.32
N ASP A 184 -5.44 -13.12 -14.91
CA ASP A 184 -6.46 -14.16 -14.81
C ASP A 184 -6.33 -14.86 -13.46
N THR A 185 -7.28 -14.58 -12.57
CA THR A 185 -7.28 -15.11 -11.19
C THR A 185 -8.11 -16.39 -11.04
N ARG A 186 -8.67 -16.92 -12.12
CA ARG A 186 -9.51 -18.14 -12.07
C ARG A 186 -8.67 -19.33 -11.63
N GLY A 187 -9.13 -19.97 -10.57
CA GLY A 187 -8.46 -21.16 -10.01
C GLY A 187 -7.27 -20.86 -9.09
N LEU A 188 -6.94 -19.60 -8.85
CA LEU A 188 -5.89 -19.25 -7.89
C LEU A 188 -6.39 -19.36 -6.44
N PRO A 189 -5.61 -19.94 -5.53
CA PRO A 189 -6.04 -20.16 -4.15
C PRO A 189 -6.21 -18.82 -3.42
N GLY A 190 -7.36 -18.65 -2.79
CA GLY A 190 -7.63 -17.58 -1.83
C GLY A 190 -7.79 -16.18 -2.42
N SER A 191 -8.08 -16.07 -3.73
CA SER A 191 -8.14 -14.76 -4.38
C SER A 191 -9.44 -14.55 -5.15
N ASN A 192 -10.11 -13.43 -4.84
CA ASN A 192 -11.13 -12.84 -5.71
C ASN A 192 -10.50 -11.86 -6.71
N GLY A 193 -9.16 -11.84 -6.84
CA GLY A 193 -8.45 -10.84 -7.64
C GLY A 193 -8.42 -9.45 -7.00
N THR A 194 -8.63 -9.35 -5.69
CA THR A 194 -8.63 -8.09 -4.96
C THR A 194 -7.68 -8.14 -3.76
N MET A 195 -7.23 -6.96 -3.34
CA MET A 195 -6.53 -6.73 -2.08
C MET A 195 -7.36 -5.77 -1.23
N GLN A 196 -7.34 -5.96 0.07
CA GLN A 196 -8.00 -5.09 1.04
C GLN A 196 -7.06 -3.94 1.40
N VAL A 197 -7.50 -2.72 1.16
CA VAL A 197 -6.79 -1.50 1.55
C VAL A 197 -7.44 -0.95 2.80
N GLY A 198 -6.63 -0.58 3.78
CA GLY A 198 -7.12 -0.02 5.02
C GLY A 198 -6.03 0.61 5.86
N TYR A 199 -6.36 0.94 7.07
CA TYR A 199 -5.42 1.52 8.03
C TYR A 199 -5.47 0.80 9.38
N ILE A 200 -4.37 0.89 10.11
CA ILE A 200 -4.28 0.50 11.52
C ILE A 200 -4.05 1.73 12.39
N ILE A 201 -4.69 1.74 13.55
CA ILE A 201 -4.44 2.67 14.64
C ILE A 201 -4.29 1.88 15.94
N HIS A 202 -3.56 2.45 16.92
CA HIS A 202 -3.50 1.84 18.25
C HIS A 202 -4.89 1.90 18.92
N SER A 203 -5.30 0.82 19.59
CA SER A 203 -6.65 0.70 20.20
C SER A 203 -6.98 1.81 21.22
N GLN A 204 -5.96 2.44 21.81
CA GLN A 204 -6.09 3.55 22.75
C GLN A 204 -5.85 4.93 22.10
N MET A 205 -5.65 5.00 20.77
CA MET A 205 -5.42 6.25 20.08
C MET A 205 -6.69 7.12 20.08
N LYS A 206 -6.54 8.38 20.49
CA LYS A 206 -7.58 9.40 20.31
C LYS A 206 -7.36 10.06 18.96
N ARG A 207 -8.36 10.00 18.11
CA ARG A 207 -8.27 10.59 16.77
C ARG A 207 -8.34 12.12 16.89
N SER A 208 -7.34 12.79 16.32
CA SER A 208 -7.34 14.23 16.16
C SER A 208 -8.16 14.63 14.92
N PRO A 209 -8.66 15.88 14.83
CA PRO A 209 -9.32 16.37 13.61
C PRO A 209 -8.44 16.17 12.37
N LEU A 210 -7.15 16.42 12.47
CA LEU A 210 -6.19 16.28 11.38
C LEU A 210 -6.02 14.81 10.92
N LEU A 211 -6.06 13.85 11.87
CA LEU A 211 -6.06 12.43 11.54
C LEU A 211 -7.36 12.02 10.83
N GLU A 212 -8.51 12.55 11.24
CA GLU A 212 -9.78 12.31 10.55
C GLU A 212 -9.81 12.93 9.14
N ASP A 213 -9.20 14.10 8.97
CA ASP A 213 -9.04 14.73 7.65
C ASP A 213 -8.18 13.83 6.73
N TYR A 214 -7.09 13.26 7.24
CA TYR A 214 -6.25 12.35 6.48
C TYR A 214 -7.00 11.06 6.09
N ILE A 215 -7.75 10.46 7.01
CA ILE A 215 -8.57 9.27 6.72
C ILE A 215 -9.61 9.58 5.64
N SER A 216 -10.29 10.71 5.75
CA SER A 216 -11.27 11.16 4.75
C SER A 216 -10.62 11.41 3.39
N MET A 217 -9.38 11.92 3.38
CA MET A 217 -8.64 12.16 2.16
C MET A 217 -8.21 10.85 1.48
N LEU A 218 -7.83 9.81 2.25
CA LEU A 218 -7.54 8.47 1.70
C LEU A 218 -8.75 7.91 0.93
N GLU A 219 -9.97 8.10 1.44
CA GLU A 219 -11.19 7.70 0.73
C GLU A 219 -11.44 8.56 -0.52
N ASN A 220 -11.19 9.87 -0.43
CA ASN A 220 -11.45 10.81 -1.51
C ASN A 220 -10.54 10.59 -2.72
N VAL A 221 -9.22 10.42 -2.52
CA VAL A 221 -8.25 10.21 -3.61
C VAL A 221 -8.52 8.92 -4.40
N MET A 222 -9.28 7.99 -3.80
CA MET A 222 -9.62 6.70 -4.43
C MET A 222 -11.05 6.63 -4.96
N ARG A 223 -11.89 7.63 -4.68
CA ARG A 223 -13.34 7.58 -4.98
C ARG A 223 -13.66 7.32 -6.45
N ASP A 224 -12.92 7.92 -7.35
CA ASP A 224 -13.16 7.85 -8.80
C ASP A 224 -12.23 6.84 -9.50
N ASN A 225 -11.47 6.04 -8.74
CA ASN A 225 -10.61 5.02 -9.31
C ASN A 225 -11.45 3.82 -9.76
N PRO A 226 -11.42 3.42 -11.05
CA PRO A 226 -12.27 2.36 -11.59
C PRO A 226 -11.93 0.95 -11.04
N PHE A 227 -10.78 0.79 -10.39
CA PHE A 227 -10.30 -0.49 -9.83
C PHE A 227 -10.55 -0.61 -8.32
N VAL A 228 -11.28 0.33 -7.75
CA VAL A 228 -11.57 0.41 -6.31
C VAL A 228 -13.05 0.19 -6.05
N HIS A 229 -13.34 -0.63 -5.06
CA HIS A 229 -14.69 -0.89 -4.57
C HIS A 229 -14.78 -0.46 -3.10
N PRO A 230 -15.49 0.66 -2.79
CA PRO A 230 -15.63 1.14 -1.42
C PRO A 230 -16.24 0.06 -0.50
N TYR A 231 -15.73 -0.02 0.70
CA TYR A 231 -16.32 -0.88 1.72
C TYR A 231 -17.70 -0.31 2.11
N LYS A 232 -18.73 -1.12 2.01
CA LYS A 232 -20.06 -0.74 2.49
C LYS A 232 -20.11 -1.04 3.98
N HIS A 233 -20.08 0.00 4.80
CA HIS A 233 -20.29 -0.08 6.24
C HIS A 233 -21.72 -0.49 6.58
#